data_33a6083da791b69546853e0c28d72523
#
_entry.id   33a6083da791b69546853e0c28d72523
#
_cell.length_a   1.000
_cell.length_b   1.000
_cell.length_c   1.000
_cell.angle_alpha   90.00
_cell.angle_beta   90.00
_cell.angle_gamma   90.00
#
_symmetry.space_group_name_H-M   'P 1'
#
loop_
_entity.id
_entity.type
_entity.pdbx_description
1 polymer ?
#
loop_
_entity_poly.entity_id
_entity_poly.type
_entity_poly.pdbx_seq_one_letter_code
_entity_poly.pdbx_strand_id
1 'polypeptide(L)'
;NEFARIWREKLIEHKWDIETSLLFGSQASIDSVQYTQGAVDFIINYGNIFSGTGMGGELVTKSQDDFLDDMSQFLDPRHNNANATLFMVPTDTYNWLHKLGGYFGANVAQAQNGRSNFDVGAKKNVFGVDITQILTPYGNMNVARNVHLDGTQIKMLGCNMSYCKYRPLVGNG
;
A
#
# COMPACT_ATOMS: atom_id res chain seq x y z
N ASN A 1 -6.94 18.18 -32.43
CA ASN A 1 -8.20 17.46 -32.37
C ASN A 1 -8.76 17.49 -30.95
N GLU A 2 -9.54 18.53 -30.66
CA GLU A 2 -10.01 18.88 -29.31
C GLU A 2 -10.91 17.78 -28.72
N PHE A 3 -11.71 17.13 -29.53
CA PHE A 3 -12.56 16.01 -29.14
C PHE A 3 -11.72 14.84 -28.58
N ALA A 4 -10.63 14.47 -29.24
CA ALA A 4 -9.76 13.39 -28.77
C ALA A 4 -9.07 13.73 -27.44
N ARG A 5 -8.76 15.01 -27.19
CA ARG A 5 -8.22 15.48 -25.91
C ARG A 5 -9.24 15.36 -24.81
N ILE A 6 -10.45 15.88 -25.01
CA ILE A 6 -11.54 15.84 -24.03
C ILE A 6 -11.91 14.38 -23.71
N TRP A 7 -12.00 13.52 -24.72
CA TRP A 7 -12.26 12.09 -24.52
C TRP A 7 -11.20 11.42 -23.64
N ARG A 8 -9.92 11.72 -23.89
CA ARG A 8 -8.82 11.17 -23.10
C ARG A 8 -8.86 11.65 -21.64
N GLU A 9 -9.14 12.93 -21.43
CA GLU A 9 -9.29 13.52 -20.09
C GLU A 9 -10.43 12.85 -19.31
N LYS A 10 -11.58 12.66 -19.94
CA LYS A 10 -12.74 11.99 -19.35
C LYS A 10 -12.49 10.50 -19.05
N LEU A 11 -11.72 9.83 -19.89
CA LEU A 11 -11.33 8.45 -19.63
C LEU A 11 -10.39 8.34 -18.41
N ILE A 12 -9.50 9.30 -18.23
CA ILE A 12 -8.62 9.36 -17.06
C ILE A 12 -9.45 9.62 -15.79
N GLU A 13 -10.35 10.60 -15.80
CA GLU A 13 -11.26 10.86 -14.68
C GLU A 13 -12.05 9.60 -14.31
N HIS A 14 -12.63 8.93 -15.27
CA HIS A 14 -13.39 7.71 -15.01
C HIS A 14 -12.56 6.59 -14.39
N LYS A 15 -11.30 6.43 -14.82
CA LYS A 15 -10.39 5.46 -14.20
C LYS A 15 -10.07 5.83 -12.74
N TRP A 16 -9.90 7.10 -12.45
CA TRP A 16 -9.69 7.60 -11.09
C TRP A 16 -10.89 7.35 -10.20
N ASP A 17 -12.10 7.58 -10.70
CA ASP A 17 -13.35 7.31 -9.98
C ASP A 17 -13.50 5.82 -9.65
N ILE A 18 -13.17 4.94 -10.60
CA ILE A 18 -13.17 3.49 -10.38
C ILE A 18 -12.15 3.11 -9.30
N GLU A 19 -10.92 3.61 -9.37
CA GLU A 19 -9.87 3.31 -8.40
C GLU A 19 -10.27 3.81 -7.01
N THR A 20 -10.79 5.02 -6.90
CA THR A 20 -11.31 5.58 -5.64
C THR A 20 -12.44 4.72 -5.07
N SER A 21 -13.35 4.26 -5.91
CA SER A 21 -14.45 3.39 -5.49
C SER A 21 -13.97 2.01 -5.02
N LEU A 22 -12.95 1.44 -5.67
CA LEU A 22 -12.35 0.17 -5.28
C LEU A 22 -11.57 0.28 -3.97
N LEU A 23 -11.03 1.45 -3.65
CA LEU A 23 -10.31 1.68 -2.39
C LEU A 23 -11.26 2.04 -1.24
N PHE A 24 -12.16 2.99 -1.45
CA PHE A 24 -12.93 3.64 -0.37
C PHE A 24 -14.43 3.41 -0.44
N GLY A 25 -14.93 2.65 -1.42
CA GLY A 25 -16.35 2.35 -1.53
C GLY A 25 -16.89 1.64 -0.31
N SER A 26 -18.12 1.97 0.10
CA SER A 26 -18.82 1.25 1.16
C SER A 26 -19.92 0.37 0.56
N GLN A 27 -19.95 -0.89 0.99
CA GLN A 27 -20.97 -1.81 0.51
C GLN A 27 -22.37 -1.36 0.95
N ALA A 28 -23.25 -1.18 0.00
CA ALA A 28 -24.66 -0.90 0.24
C ALA A 28 -25.53 -1.49 -0.87
N SER A 29 -26.79 -1.73 -0.56
CA SER A 29 -27.82 -2.08 -1.54
C SER A 29 -29.03 -1.18 -1.27
N ILE A 30 -29.26 -0.21 -2.13
CA ILE A 30 -30.35 0.76 -1.97
C ILE A 30 -31.13 0.77 -3.27
N ASP A 31 -32.43 0.57 -3.19
CA ASP A 31 -33.36 0.59 -4.34
C ASP A 31 -32.88 -0.24 -5.54
N SER A 32 -32.42 -1.47 -5.29
CA SER A 32 -31.86 -2.39 -6.29
C SER A 32 -30.52 -1.95 -6.91
N VAL A 33 -29.92 -0.86 -6.43
CA VAL A 33 -28.58 -0.45 -6.82
C VAL A 33 -27.56 -1.06 -5.86
N GLN A 34 -26.56 -1.71 -6.42
CA GLN A 34 -25.47 -2.33 -5.66
C GLN A 34 -24.25 -1.42 -5.65
N TYR A 35 -23.73 -1.15 -4.47
CA TYR A 35 -22.51 -0.36 -4.29
C TYR A 35 -21.34 -1.29 -3.98
N THR A 36 -20.20 -1.00 -4.59
CA THR A 36 -18.97 -1.81 -4.44
C THR A 36 -18.34 -1.60 -3.08
N GLN A 37 -18.00 -2.69 -2.39
CA GLN A 37 -17.19 -2.62 -1.18
C GLN A 37 -15.73 -2.34 -1.56
N GLY A 38 -15.16 -1.28 -1.00
CA GLY A 38 -13.76 -0.92 -1.17
C GLY A 38 -12.83 -1.73 -0.27
N ALA A 39 -11.55 -1.74 -0.64
CA ALA A 39 -10.53 -2.47 0.12
C ALA A 39 -10.40 -1.99 1.56
N VAL A 40 -10.49 -0.68 1.79
CA VAL A 40 -10.41 -0.07 3.13
C VAL A 40 -11.58 -0.50 4.00
N ASP A 41 -12.81 -0.40 3.48
CA ASP A 41 -14.02 -0.84 4.19
C ASP A 41 -13.96 -2.34 4.52
N PHE A 42 -13.49 -3.16 3.59
CA PHE A 42 -13.30 -4.59 3.81
C PHE A 42 -12.29 -4.87 4.93
N ILE A 43 -11.14 -4.17 4.94
CA ILE A 43 -10.11 -4.34 5.96
C ILE A 43 -10.60 -3.88 7.33
N ILE A 44 -11.35 -2.77 7.39
CA ILE A 44 -11.92 -2.28 8.65
C ILE A 44 -12.87 -3.32 9.28
N ASN A 45 -13.66 -4.00 8.45
CA ASN A 45 -14.64 -4.95 8.94
C ASN A 45 -14.07 -6.36 9.19
N TYR A 46 -13.07 -6.79 8.43
CA TYR A 46 -12.61 -8.20 8.43
C TYR A 46 -11.09 -8.37 8.54
N GLY A 47 -10.33 -7.29 8.44
CA GLY A 47 -8.87 -7.34 8.44
C GLY A 47 -8.25 -7.01 9.80
N ASN A 48 -6.94 -6.90 9.81
CA ASN A 48 -6.18 -6.47 10.97
C ASN A 48 -5.87 -4.98 10.87
N ILE A 49 -6.24 -4.23 11.89
CA ILE A 49 -5.98 -2.79 11.98
C ILE A 49 -4.91 -2.57 13.04
N PHE A 50 -3.86 -1.89 12.64
CA PHE A 50 -2.78 -1.47 13.53
C PHE A 50 -2.89 0.04 13.75
N SER A 51 -3.22 0.44 14.95
CA SER A 51 -3.41 1.86 15.33
C SER A 51 -2.73 2.16 16.65
N GLY A 52 -2.45 3.44 16.90
CA GLY A 52 -1.88 3.92 18.16
C GLY A 52 -0.39 4.25 18.07
N THR A 53 0.30 4.19 19.21
CA THR A 53 1.72 4.55 19.34
C THR A 53 2.69 3.60 18.68
N GLY A 54 2.28 2.36 18.41
CA GLY A 54 3.05 1.41 17.61
C GLY A 54 3.02 1.76 16.12
N MET A 55 2.45 0.89 15.32
CA MET A 55 2.39 1.06 13.85
C MET A 55 1.59 2.28 13.37
N GLY A 56 0.63 2.77 14.15
CA GLY A 56 -0.18 3.94 13.81
C GLY A 56 0.42 5.28 14.21
N GLY A 57 1.60 5.31 14.86
CA GLY A 57 2.25 6.54 15.30
C GLY A 57 2.70 7.44 14.14
N GLU A 58 3.06 8.68 14.46
CA GLU A 58 3.58 9.60 13.45
C GLU A 58 4.92 9.12 12.91
N LEU A 59 5.04 9.04 11.59
CA LEU A 59 6.25 8.56 10.90
C LEU A 59 7.48 9.42 11.22
N VAL A 60 7.28 10.70 11.49
CA VAL A 60 8.38 11.64 11.78
C VAL A 60 9.14 11.27 13.06
N THR A 61 8.45 10.67 14.03
CA THR A 61 9.04 10.29 15.32
C THR A 61 9.54 8.85 15.35
N LYS A 62 9.24 8.06 14.32
CA LYS A 62 9.68 6.66 14.26
C LYS A 62 11.11 6.52 13.80
N SER A 63 11.87 5.81 14.60
CA SER A 63 13.20 5.35 14.23
C SER A 63 13.14 4.09 13.37
N GLN A 64 14.29 3.63 12.94
CA GLN A 64 14.44 2.36 12.25
C GLN A 64 14.08 1.16 13.11
N ASP A 65 14.53 1.19 14.35
CA ASP A 65 14.30 0.09 15.29
C ASP A 65 12.80 -0.05 15.55
N ASP A 66 12.09 1.08 15.72
CA ASP A 66 10.63 1.07 15.84
C ASP A 66 9.95 0.49 14.60
N PHE A 67 10.49 0.78 13.40
CA PHE A 67 9.95 0.21 12.17
C PHE A 67 10.19 -1.30 12.06
N LEU A 68 11.33 -1.80 12.50
CA LEU A 68 11.60 -3.24 12.55
C LEU A 68 10.69 -3.95 13.55
N ASP A 69 10.42 -3.34 14.69
CA ASP A 69 9.48 -3.88 15.69
C ASP A 69 8.05 -3.91 15.12
N ASP A 70 7.65 -2.86 14.43
CA ASP A 70 6.36 -2.83 13.71
C ASP A 70 6.30 -3.92 12.63
N MET A 71 7.38 -4.13 11.87
CA MET A 71 7.44 -5.17 10.85
C MET A 71 7.32 -6.57 11.43
N SER A 72 7.86 -6.81 12.61
CA SER A 72 7.71 -8.10 13.30
C SER A 72 6.24 -8.46 13.53
N GLN A 73 5.40 -7.46 13.84
CA GLN A 73 3.95 -7.64 14.02
C GLN A 73 3.21 -7.74 12.68
N PHE A 74 3.58 -6.91 11.70
CA PHE A 74 2.94 -6.85 10.39
C PHE A 74 3.11 -8.14 9.59
N LEU A 75 4.31 -8.69 9.62
CA LEU A 75 4.68 -9.88 8.87
C LEU A 75 4.55 -11.16 9.73
N ASP A 76 4.04 -11.05 10.95
CA ASP A 76 3.77 -12.22 11.80
C ASP A 76 2.76 -13.15 11.09
N PRO A 77 3.11 -14.41 10.86
CA PRO A 77 2.22 -15.38 10.22
C PRO A 77 0.87 -15.54 10.92
N ARG A 78 0.79 -15.24 12.21
CA ARG A 78 -0.47 -15.30 12.98
C ARG A 78 -1.46 -14.21 12.56
N HIS A 79 -0.96 -13.05 12.14
CA HIS A 79 -1.75 -11.91 11.70
C HIS A 79 -1.77 -11.79 10.17
N ASN A 80 -0.66 -12.11 9.52
CA ASN A 80 -0.53 -12.08 8.07
C ASN A 80 -0.74 -13.47 7.46
N ASN A 81 -1.87 -14.08 7.77
CA ASN A 81 -2.21 -15.43 7.34
C ASN A 81 -2.27 -15.61 5.81
N ALA A 82 -2.43 -14.53 5.07
CA ALA A 82 -2.54 -14.52 3.63
C ALA A 82 -1.25 -14.14 2.90
N ASN A 83 -0.15 -13.91 3.59
CA ASN A 83 1.11 -13.42 3.01
C ASN A 83 0.87 -12.19 2.15
N ALA A 84 0.64 -11.03 2.76
CA ALA A 84 0.44 -9.79 2.02
C ALA A 84 1.57 -9.59 1.01
N THR A 85 1.22 -9.48 -0.26
CA THR A 85 2.19 -9.41 -1.36
C THR A 85 2.40 -8.00 -1.86
N LEU A 86 1.45 -7.10 -1.57
CA LEU A 86 1.48 -5.71 -1.99
C LEU A 86 1.12 -4.80 -0.82
N PHE A 87 1.95 -3.78 -0.61
CA PHE A 87 1.72 -2.72 0.37
C PHE A 87 1.56 -1.39 -0.37
N MET A 88 0.36 -0.85 -0.34
CA MET A 88 0.08 0.47 -0.89
C MET A 88 0.29 1.53 0.18
N VAL A 89 1.04 2.56 -0.16
CA VAL A 89 1.40 3.63 0.78
C VAL A 89 1.14 5.01 0.17
N PRO A 90 0.78 6.02 0.98
CA PRO A 90 0.72 7.39 0.53
C PRO A 90 2.14 7.96 0.27
N THR A 91 2.20 9.12 -0.36
CA THR A 91 3.47 9.74 -0.76
C THR A 91 4.38 10.04 0.44
N ASP A 92 3.83 10.47 1.57
CA ASP A 92 4.60 10.77 2.78
C ASP A 92 5.29 9.52 3.35
N THR A 93 4.55 8.41 3.46
CA THR A 93 5.09 7.12 3.90
C THR A 93 6.12 6.57 2.92
N TYR A 94 5.86 6.69 1.61
CA TYR A 94 6.79 6.26 0.58
C TYR A 94 8.13 6.99 0.67
N ASN A 95 8.09 8.32 0.82
CA ASN A 95 9.29 9.14 0.98
C ASN A 95 10.05 8.81 2.30
N TRP A 96 9.30 8.58 3.37
CA TRP A 96 9.89 8.18 4.65
C TRP A 96 10.63 6.85 4.55
N LEU A 97 10.03 5.83 3.92
CA LEU A 97 10.66 4.54 3.68
C LEU A 97 11.94 4.66 2.86
N HIS A 98 11.94 5.51 1.82
CA HIS A 98 13.14 5.76 1.03
C HIS A 98 14.24 6.49 1.81
N LYS A 99 13.89 7.41 2.68
CA LYS A 99 14.85 8.09 3.56
C LYS A 99 15.49 7.10 4.55
N LEU A 100 14.69 6.20 5.12
CA LEU A 100 15.23 5.12 5.94
C LEU A 100 16.26 4.28 5.16
N GLY A 101 15.91 3.79 3.99
CA GLY A 101 16.80 3.01 3.13
C GLY A 101 18.08 3.76 2.73
N GLY A 102 17.97 5.06 2.37
CA GLY A 102 19.10 5.89 2.01
C GLY A 102 20.05 6.17 3.19
N TYR A 103 19.51 6.37 4.38
CA TYR A 103 20.29 6.56 5.60
C TYR A 103 21.11 5.31 5.97
N PHE A 104 20.58 4.14 5.64
CA PHE A 104 21.29 2.87 5.81
C PHE A 104 22.46 2.70 4.89
N GLY A 105 22.29 3.00 3.61
CA GLY A 105 23.36 2.93 2.63
C GLY A 105 24.55 3.81 3.01
N ALA A 106 24.30 5.00 3.57
CA ALA A 106 25.35 5.91 4.02
C ALA A 106 26.06 5.41 5.28
N ASN A 107 25.34 4.83 6.23
CA ASN A 107 25.92 4.33 7.48
C ASN A 107 26.67 3.01 7.31
N VAL A 108 26.26 2.15 6.38
CA VAL A 108 26.97 0.91 6.05
C VAL A 108 28.33 1.20 5.41
N ALA A 109 28.45 2.27 4.64
CA ALA A 109 29.72 2.70 4.07
C ALA A 109 30.72 3.19 5.13
N GLN A 110 30.25 3.65 6.29
CA GLN A 110 31.11 4.10 7.40
C GLN A 110 31.38 3.02 8.46
N ALA A 111 30.53 2.03 8.57
CA ALA A 111 30.67 0.94 9.53
C ALA A 111 31.30 -0.30 8.87
N GLN A 112 32.61 -0.44 8.97
CA GLN A 112 33.35 -1.62 8.47
C GLN A 112 32.88 -2.98 9.04
N ASN A 113 31.88 -2.99 9.96
CA ASN A 113 31.34 -4.18 10.60
C ASN A 113 29.80 -4.20 10.71
N GLY A 114 29.08 -3.27 10.05
CA GLY A 114 27.63 -3.17 10.18
C GLY A 114 26.88 -4.11 9.22
N ARG A 115 26.23 -5.12 9.74
CA ARG A 115 25.18 -5.85 8.99
C ARG A 115 23.95 -4.97 8.93
N SER A 116 23.66 -4.40 7.76
CA SER A 116 22.36 -3.79 7.52
C SER A 116 21.31 -4.89 7.41
N ASN A 117 20.33 -4.87 8.29
CA ASN A 117 19.17 -5.77 8.21
C ASN A 117 18.07 -5.24 7.30
N PHE A 118 18.33 -4.15 6.58
CA PHE A 118 17.34 -3.45 5.78
C PHE A 118 17.96 -3.06 4.44
N ASP A 119 17.50 -3.68 3.39
CA ASP A 119 17.91 -3.38 2.03
C ASP A 119 16.71 -2.92 1.20
N VAL A 120 16.84 -1.77 0.55
CA VAL A 120 15.86 -1.27 -0.41
C VAL A 120 16.31 -1.69 -1.79
N GLY A 121 15.68 -2.71 -2.31
CA GLY A 121 15.97 -3.25 -3.63
C GLY A 121 15.64 -2.28 -4.77
N ALA A 122 16.15 -2.59 -5.94
CA ALA A 122 15.90 -1.80 -7.15
C ALA A 122 14.40 -1.71 -7.47
N LYS A 123 13.98 -0.55 -7.98
CA LYS A 123 12.62 -0.38 -8.51
C LYS A 123 12.36 -1.38 -9.63
N LYS A 124 11.26 -2.08 -9.52
CA LYS A 124 10.76 -2.97 -10.57
C LYS A 124 9.42 -2.42 -11.06
N ASN A 125 9.31 -2.19 -12.36
CA ASN A 125 8.02 -1.84 -12.96
C ASN A 125 7.24 -3.12 -13.26
N VAL A 126 6.06 -3.25 -12.66
CA VAL A 126 5.15 -4.38 -12.89
C VAL A 126 3.81 -3.82 -13.34
N PHE A 127 3.42 -4.12 -14.56
CA PHE A 127 2.18 -3.61 -15.16
C PHE A 127 2.01 -2.08 -15.10
N GLY A 128 3.10 -1.32 -15.29
CA GLY A 128 3.08 0.14 -15.26
C GLY A 128 3.10 0.76 -13.85
N VAL A 129 3.21 -0.04 -12.81
CA VAL A 129 3.34 0.41 -11.41
C VAL A 129 4.79 0.25 -10.95
N ASP A 130 5.37 1.31 -10.42
CA ASP A 130 6.69 1.27 -9.81
C ASP A 130 6.60 0.61 -8.43
N ILE A 131 7.16 -0.58 -8.31
CA ILE A 131 7.22 -1.34 -7.07
C ILE A 131 8.64 -1.27 -6.52
N THR A 132 8.78 -0.86 -5.26
CA THR A 132 10.01 -0.92 -4.50
C THR A 132 9.96 -2.14 -3.58
N GLN A 133 10.94 -3.02 -3.70
CA GLN A 133 11.05 -4.16 -2.80
C GLN A 133 11.91 -3.79 -1.59
N ILE A 134 11.38 -4.04 -0.41
CA ILE A 134 12.09 -3.87 0.86
C ILE A 134 12.32 -5.26 1.44
N LEU A 135 13.59 -5.59 1.64
CA LEU A 135 14.00 -6.83 2.28
C LEU A 135 14.07 -6.60 3.79
N THR A 136 13.31 -7.36 4.55
CA THR A 136 13.35 -7.33 6.00
C THR A 136 13.69 -8.71 6.54
N PRO A 137 14.20 -8.85 7.79
CA PRO A 137 14.45 -10.16 8.41
C PRO A 137 13.19 -11.02 8.52
N TYR A 138 12.01 -10.40 8.48
CA TYR A 138 10.71 -11.07 8.62
C TYR A 138 10.05 -11.40 7.28
N GLY A 139 10.62 -10.95 6.17
CA GLY A 139 10.12 -11.21 4.82
C GLY A 139 10.29 -10.04 3.87
N ASN A 140 9.83 -10.22 2.65
CA ASN A 140 9.91 -9.23 1.59
C ASN A 140 8.63 -8.43 1.51
N MET A 141 8.75 -7.11 1.45
CA MET A 141 7.64 -6.19 1.24
C MET A 141 7.74 -5.58 -0.16
N ASN A 142 6.69 -5.72 -0.95
CA ASN A 142 6.56 -5.00 -2.20
C ASN A 142 5.73 -3.74 -1.97
N VAL A 143 6.37 -2.59 -2.02
CA VAL A 143 5.74 -1.31 -1.71
C VAL A 143 5.46 -0.54 -2.99
N ALA A 144 4.22 -0.11 -3.15
CA ALA A 144 3.77 0.73 -4.25
C ALA A 144 3.17 2.03 -3.70
N ARG A 145 3.54 3.16 -4.30
CA ARG A 145 2.91 4.44 -3.97
C ARG A 145 1.52 4.51 -4.59
N ASN A 146 0.53 4.86 -3.79
CA ASN A 146 -0.82 5.14 -4.25
C ASN A 146 -1.24 6.54 -3.83
N VAL A 147 -1.45 7.43 -4.82
CA VAL A 147 -1.79 8.84 -4.60
C VAL A 147 -3.20 9.03 -4.03
N HIS A 148 -4.10 8.06 -4.19
CA HIS A 148 -5.45 8.13 -3.61
C HIS A 148 -5.45 8.00 -2.08
N LEU A 149 -4.35 7.51 -1.49
CA LEU A 149 -4.17 7.46 -0.05
C LEU A 149 -3.63 8.77 0.53
N ASP A 150 -3.17 9.70 -0.32
CA ASP A 150 -2.65 10.99 0.12
C ASP A 150 -3.77 11.82 0.80
N GLY A 151 -3.44 12.44 1.94
CA GLY A 151 -4.41 13.20 2.73
C GLY A 151 -5.34 12.36 3.60
N THR A 152 -5.23 11.04 3.56
CA THR A 152 -5.95 10.13 4.47
C THR A 152 -5.12 9.83 5.72
N GLN A 153 -5.76 9.26 6.75
CA GLN A 153 -5.04 8.78 7.94
C GLN A 153 -4.35 7.43 7.72
N ILE A 154 -4.54 6.81 6.55
CA ILE A 154 -3.98 5.51 6.24
C ILE A 154 -2.50 5.67 5.90
N LYS A 155 -1.64 5.07 6.70
CA LYS A 155 -0.18 5.09 6.47
C LYS A 155 0.32 3.96 5.62
N MET A 156 -0.34 2.81 5.70
CA MET A 156 0.01 1.64 4.89
C MET A 156 -1.22 0.72 4.78
N LEU A 157 -1.46 0.19 3.60
CA LEU A 157 -2.51 -0.78 3.33
C LEU A 157 -1.87 -2.01 2.68
N GLY A 158 -1.85 -3.12 3.41
CA GLY A 158 -1.30 -4.39 2.93
C GLY A 158 -2.39 -5.34 2.46
N CYS A 159 -2.22 -5.92 1.30
CA CYS A 159 -3.15 -6.92 0.77
C CYS A 159 -2.43 -8.04 0.01
N ASN A 160 -3.07 -9.19 -0.06
CA ASN A 160 -2.66 -10.26 -0.94
C ASN A 160 -3.48 -10.23 -2.23
N MET A 161 -2.84 -9.80 -3.30
CA MET A 161 -3.49 -9.65 -4.61
C MET A 161 -4.00 -10.98 -5.18
N SER A 162 -3.50 -12.12 -4.75
CA SER A 162 -3.98 -13.42 -5.23
C SER A 162 -5.42 -13.73 -4.80
N TYR A 163 -5.88 -13.12 -3.71
CA TYR A 163 -7.27 -13.24 -3.24
C TYR A 163 -8.18 -12.12 -3.73
N CYS A 164 -7.63 -11.08 -4.35
CA CYS A 164 -8.42 -10.01 -4.93
C CYS A 164 -8.97 -10.45 -6.29
N LYS A 165 -10.28 -10.40 -6.45
CA LYS A 165 -10.95 -10.79 -7.69
C LYS A 165 -11.95 -9.72 -8.11
N TYR A 166 -11.86 -9.31 -9.37
CA TYR A 166 -12.90 -8.49 -9.98
C TYR A 166 -14.13 -9.36 -10.29
N ARG A 167 -15.29 -8.94 -9.82
CA ARG A 167 -16.57 -9.58 -10.11
C ARG A 167 -17.46 -8.60 -10.87
N PRO A 168 -17.58 -8.71 -12.18
CA PRO A 168 -18.53 -7.89 -12.93
C PRO A 168 -19.97 -8.28 -12.57
N LEU A 169 -20.90 -7.34 -12.72
CA LEU A 169 -22.33 -7.64 -12.60
C LEU A 169 -22.74 -8.66 -13.67
N VAL A 170 -23.42 -9.71 -13.24
CA VAL A 170 -23.92 -10.76 -14.13
C VAL A 170 -25.05 -10.16 -14.96
N GLY A 171 -24.93 -10.16 -16.28
CA GLY A 171 -25.98 -9.77 -17.20
C GLY A 171 -25.66 -8.66 -18.20
N ASN A 172 -24.49 -8.07 -18.16
CA ASN A 172 -24.05 -7.03 -19.10
C ASN A 172 -22.82 -7.46 -19.92
N GLY A 173 -22.76 -8.70 -20.32
CA GLY A 173 -21.80 -9.26 -21.26
C GLY A 173 -22.46 -9.75 -22.51
#